data_052bad2ae343255fe36d76ffab9e13da
#
_entry.id   052bad2ae343255fe36d76ffab9e13da
#
_cell.length_a   1.000
_cell.length_b   1.000
_cell.length_c   1.000
_cell.angle_alpha   90.00
_cell.angle_beta   90.00
_cell.angle_gamma   90.00
#
_symmetry.space_group_name_H-M   'P 1'
#
loop_
_entity.id
_entity.type
_entity.pdbx_description
1 polymer ?
#
loop_
_entity_poly.entity_id
_entity_poly.type
_entity_poly.pdbx_seq_one_letter_code
_entity_poly.pdbx_strand_id
1 'polypeptide(L)'
;VVGSSIAREADKVFYTLAGPEISVATTKAYSAQLAAMYCLAVQFAKVREKITEEQYSYYISELLTLPEKMQKTLEDKERIQWFAAKYANAHDVFFVGRGIDYAVCLEGSLKLKEISYIHSEAYAAGELKHGTISLIEQGTLGIGVLTQSELYEKTISNMLECKSRGAYLMGLTTYGKYEIEDQVNFTVYVPKVDEHFVGSLAVIPLQLLGYYVSVAKGLDVDKPRNLAKSVTVE
;
A
#
# COMPACT_ATOMS: atom_id res chain seq x y z
N VAL A 1 10.66 -11.51 -16.46
CA VAL A 1 11.67 -12.59 -16.29
C VAL A 1 12.69 -12.47 -17.42
N VAL A 2 13.96 -12.64 -17.10
CA VAL A 2 15.03 -12.68 -18.11
C VAL A 2 14.72 -13.78 -19.15
N GLY A 3 14.80 -13.42 -20.42
CA GLY A 3 14.51 -14.36 -21.51
C GLY A 3 13.03 -14.61 -21.80
N SER A 4 12.11 -13.90 -21.15
CA SER A 4 10.67 -13.94 -21.47
C SER A 4 10.40 -13.45 -22.91
N SER A 5 9.22 -13.79 -23.46
CA SER A 5 8.82 -13.34 -24.80
C SER A 5 8.85 -11.82 -24.91
N ILE A 6 8.29 -11.11 -23.94
CA ILE A 6 8.33 -9.64 -23.89
C ILE A 6 9.77 -9.11 -23.92
N ALA A 7 10.70 -9.71 -23.15
CA ALA A 7 12.09 -9.27 -23.13
C ALA A 7 12.82 -9.54 -24.45
N ARG A 8 12.42 -10.57 -25.20
CA ARG A 8 13.01 -10.87 -26.51
C ARG A 8 12.46 -10.00 -27.65
N GLU A 9 11.22 -9.55 -27.54
CA GLU A 9 10.52 -8.77 -28.55
C GLU A 9 10.61 -7.26 -28.36
N ALA A 10 10.94 -6.81 -27.13
CA ALA A 10 11.07 -5.38 -26.81
C ALA A 10 12.34 -4.77 -27.40
N ASP A 11 12.23 -3.54 -27.94
CA ASP A 11 13.39 -2.77 -28.42
C ASP A 11 14.37 -2.41 -27.30
N LYS A 12 13.88 -2.22 -26.09
CA LYS A 12 14.66 -1.89 -24.88
C LYS A 12 14.11 -2.65 -23.69
N VAL A 13 15.00 -3.13 -22.84
CA VAL A 13 14.63 -3.90 -21.63
C VAL A 13 15.31 -3.31 -20.42
N PHE A 14 14.52 -3.14 -19.37
CA PHE A 14 15.00 -2.76 -18.04
C PHE A 14 14.55 -3.80 -17.01
N TYR A 15 15.49 -4.44 -16.34
CA TYR A 15 15.22 -5.47 -15.34
C TYR A 15 15.21 -4.87 -13.92
N THR A 16 14.18 -5.20 -13.13
CA THR A 16 14.02 -4.70 -11.76
C THR A 16 14.96 -5.34 -10.74
N LEU A 17 15.66 -6.42 -11.11
CA LEU A 17 16.60 -7.15 -10.27
C LEU A 17 16.04 -7.66 -8.93
N ALA A 18 14.73 -7.83 -8.83
CA ALA A 18 14.05 -8.27 -7.60
C ALA A 18 14.44 -9.69 -7.16
N GLY A 19 15.07 -10.47 -8.06
CA GLY A 19 15.38 -11.88 -7.82
C GLY A 19 14.14 -12.78 -7.79
N PRO A 20 14.27 -14.07 -7.51
CA PRO A 20 13.15 -14.99 -7.43
C PRO A 20 12.25 -14.64 -6.23
N GLU A 21 10.94 -14.67 -6.45
CA GLU A 21 9.92 -14.48 -5.43
C GLU A 21 9.12 -15.79 -5.30
N ILE A 22 9.21 -16.41 -4.12
CA ILE A 22 8.63 -17.74 -3.86
C ILE A 22 7.14 -17.63 -3.58
N SER A 23 6.74 -16.63 -2.79
CA SER A 23 5.34 -16.38 -2.48
C SER A 23 4.54 -16.04 -3.74
N VAL A 24 3.35 -16.61 -3.85
CA VAL A 24 2.42 -16.31 -4.95
C VAL A 24 1.99 -14.84 -4.89
N ALA A 25 1.61 -14.36 -3.72
CA ALA A 25 1.29 -12.96 -3.49
C ALA A 25 2.56 -12.11 -3.55
N THR A 26 2.64 -11.26 -4.56
CA THR A 26 3.83 -10.46 -4.86
C THR A 26 4.02 -9.33 -3.85
N THR A 27 5.21 -9.19 -3.26
CA THR A 27 5.59 -8.12 -2.33
C THR A 27 6.85 -7.39 -2.80
N LYS A 28 8.02 -8.03 -2.74
CA LYS A 28 9.29 -7.38 -3.12
C LYS A 28 9.35 -6.99 -4.61
N ALA A 29 8.76 -7.78 -5.49
CA ALA A 29 8.73 -7.43 -6.91
C ALA A 29 7.85 -6.21 -7.18
N TYR A 30 6.74 -6.02 -6.45
CA TYR A 30 5.95 -4.79 -6.49
C TYR A 30 6.80 -3.57 -6.10
N SER A 31 7.51 -3.63 -4.97
CA SER A 31 8.39 -2.54 -4.52
C SER A 31 9.51 -2.24 -5.53
N ALA A 32 10.11 -3.27 -6.13
CA ALA A 32 11.14 -3.11 -7.16
C ALA A 32 10.58 -2.51 -8.45
N GLN A 33 9.33 -2.82 -8.82
CA GLN A 33 8.65 -2.19 -9.96
C GLN A 33 8.36 -0.71 -9.69
N LEU A 34 7.90 -0.34 -8.49
CA LEU A 34 7.74 1.07 -8.11
C LEU A 34 9.07 1.83 -8.21
N ALA A 35 10.15 1.28 -7.65
CA ALA A 35 11.48 1.89 -7.74
C ALA A 35 11.94 2.08 -9.20
N ALA A 36 11.69 1.09 -10.07
CA ALA A 36 11.96 1.20 -11.50
C ALA A 36 11.16 2.33 -12.16
N MET A 37 9.87 2.45 -11.84
CA MET A 37 9.02 3.52 -12.38
C MET A 37 9.47 4.89 -11.90
N TYR A 38 9.87 5.04 -10.63
CA TYR A 38 10.41 6.28 -10.11
C TYR A 38 11.69 6.70 -10.84
N CYS A 39 12.64 5.76 -11.01
CA CYS A 39 13.86 6.01 -11.76
C CYS A 39 13.58 6.46 -13.19
N LEU A 40 12.66 5.80 -13.88
CA LEU A 40 12.27 6.17 -15.25
C LEU A 40 11.58 7.54 -15.29
N ALA A 41 10.66 7.81 -14.35
CA ALA A 41 9.95 9.09 -14.30
C ALA A 41 10.91 10.27 -14.07
N VAL A 42 11.81 10.14 -13.09
CA VAL A 42 12.82 11.17 -12.78
C VAL A 42 13.78 11.37 -13.96
N GLN A 43 14.25 10.27 -14.58
CA GLN A 43 15.13 10.35 -15.75
C GLN A 43 14.44 10.99 -16.95
N PHE A 44 13.18 10.63 -17.22
CA PHE A 44 12.42 11.23 -18.32
C PHE A 44 12.12 12.71 -18.08
N ALA A 45 11.80 13.08 -16.84
CA ALA A 45 11.60 14.49 -16.48
C ALA A 45 12.86 15.31 -16.71
N LYS A 46 14.04 14.77 -16.35
CA LYS A 46 15.35 15.40 -16.62
C LYS A 46 15.60 15.57 -18.11
N VAL A 47 15.53 14.47 -18.87
CA VAL A 47 15.83 14.50 -20.33
C VAL A 47 14.87 15.43 -21.09
N ARG A 48 13.63 15.58 -20.61
CA ARG A 48 12.63 16.48 -21.19
C ARG A 48 12.67 17.89 -20.60
N GLU A 49 13.67 18.21 -19.78
CA GLU A 49 13.85 19.53 -19.16
C GLU A 49 12.61 20.00 -18.36
N LYS A 50 11.91 19.04 -17.70
CA LYS A 50 10.76 19.32 -16.83
C LYS A 50 11.12 19.55 -15.38
N ILE A 51 12.34 19.22 -15.00
CA ILE A 51 12.92 19.43 -13.67
C ILE A 51 14.32 20.02 -13.81
N THR A 52 14.73 20.83 -12.82
CA THR A 52 16.08 21.40 -12.77
C THR A 52 17.09 20.35 -12.34
N GLU A 53 18.40 20.66 -12.43
CA GLU A 53 19.46 19.78 -11.94
C GLU A 53 19.41 19.60 -10.42
N GLU A 54 19.03 20.63 -9.69
CA GLU A 54 18.84 20.59 -8.24
C GLU A 54 17.67 19.65 -7.87
N GLN A 55 16.54 19.75 -8.58
CA GLN A 55 15.38 18.86 -8.39
C GLN A 55 15.75 17.41 -8.74
N TYR A 56 16.49 17.17 -9.81
CA TYR A 56 16.97 15.84 -10.16
C TYR A 56 17.82 15.25 -9.04
N SER A 57 18.80 16.01 -8.55
CA SER A 57 19.69 15.59 -7.45
C SER A 57 18.90 15.32 -6.16
N TYR A 58 17.91 16.15 -5.86
CA TYR A 58 17.01 15.99 -4.73
C TYR A 58 16.22 14.65 -4.84
N TYR A 59 15.56 14.38 -5.97
CA TYR A 59 14.81 13.14 -6.14
C TYR A 59 15.69 11.90 -6.07
N ILE A 60 16.90 11.94 -6.64
CA ILE A 60 17.84 10.83 -6.51
C ILE A 60 18.23 10.61 -5.04
N SER A 61 18.51 11.68 -4.30
CA SER A 61 18.84 11.57 -2.87
C SER A 61 17.71 10.97 -2.06
N GLU A 62 16.45 11.38 -2.30
CA GLU A 62 15.27 10.81 -1.66
C GLU A 62 15.09 9.32 -1.97
N LEU A 63 15.27 8.91 -3.24
CA LEU A 63 15.20 7.49 -3.63
C LEU A 63 16.26 6.65 -2.91
N LEU A 64 17.47 7.17 -2.72
CA LEU A 64 18.54 6.47 -2.02
C LEU A 64 18.25 6.28 -0.52
N THR A 65 17.37 7.06 0.08
CA THR A 65 16.94 6.90 1.49
C THR A 65 15.87 5.83 1.68
N LEU A 66 15.21 5.37 0.61
CA LEU A 66 14.09 4.43 0.72
C LEU A 66 14.44 3.13 1.45
N PRO A 67 15.58 2.46 1.18
CA PRO A 67 15.89 1.20 1.87
C PRO A 67 15.96 1.33 3.40
N GLU A 68 16.58 2.40 3.90
CA GLU A 68 16.66 2.68 5.34
C GLU A 68 15.27 2.99 5.93
N LYS A 69 14.49 3.81 5.24
CA LYS A 69 13.14 4.16 5.65
C LYS A 69 12.19 2.95 5.63
N MET A 70 12.34 2.03 4.66
CA MET A 70 11.63 0.76 4.63
C MET A 70 11.99 -0.12 5.82
N GLN A 71 13.28 -0.24 6.14
CA GLN A 71 13.74 -0.97 7.32
C GLN A 71 13.12 -0.41 8.59
N LYS A 72 13.09 0.91 8.74
CA LYS A 72 12.44 1.57 9.88
C LYS A 72 10.92 1.31 9.94
N THR A 73 10.26 1.27 8.79
CA THR A 73 8.82 0.93 8.74
C THR A 73 8.56 -0.49 9.25
N LEU A 74 9.48 -1.43 9.01
CA LEU A 74 9.37 -2.81 9.48
C LEU A 74 9.58 -2.96 11.01
N GLU A 75 10.15 -1.96 11.69
CA GLU A 75 10.33 -1.99 13.15
C GLU A 75 9.00 -1.98 13.92
N ASP A 76 7.93 -1.41 13.36
CA ASP A 76 6.59 -1.34 13.99
C ASP A 76 5.72 -2.61 13.74
N LYS A 77 6.31 -3.67 13.25
CA LYS A 77 5.62 -4.92 12.87
C LYS A 77 4.80 -5.56 13.99
N GLU A 78 5.25 -5.46 15.23
CA GLU A 78 4.58 -6.07 16.39
C GLU A 78 3.22 -5.38 16.69
N ARG A 79 3.14 -4.07 16.54
CA ARG A 79 1.88 -3.33 16.66
C ARG A 79 0.90 -3.74 15.56
N ILE A 80 1.39 -3.90 14.34
CA ILE A 80 0.58 -4.37 13.20
C ILE A 80 0.12 -5.80 13.44
N GLN A 81 0.99 -6.68 13.96
CA GLN A 81 0.64 -8.05 14.32
C GLN A 81 -0.48 -8.11 15.36
N TRP A 82 -0.37 -7.31 16.43
CA TRP A 82 -1.42 -7.21 17.44
C TRP A 82 -2.75 -6.76 16.84
N PHE A 83 -2.71 -5.74 16.00
CA PHE A 83 -3.88 -5.23 15.30
C PHE A 83 -4.50 -6.28 14.37
N ALA A 84 -3.67 -6.97 13.59
CA ALA A 84 -4.08 -8.02 12.67
C ALA A 84 -4.80 -9.17 13.39
N ALA A 85 -4.31 -9.59 14.54
CA ALA A 85 -4.94 -10.64 15.34
C ALA A 85 -6.36 -10.27 15.78
N LYS A 86 -6.60 -9.00 16.11
CA LYS A 86 -7.93 -8.48 16.48
C LYS A 86 -8.93 -8.55 15.32
N TYR A 87 -8.47 -8.38 14.08
CA TYR A 87 -9.32 -8.34 12.89
C TYR A 87 -9.19 -9.58 11.99
N ALA A 88 -8.56 -10.65 12.48
CA ALA A 88 -8.40 -11.89 11.73
C ALA A 88 -9.72 -12.53 11.26
N ASN A 89 -10.82 -12.25 11.96
CA ASN A 89 -12.15 -12.73 11.63
C ASN A 89 -13.09 -11.61 11.09
N ALA A 90 -12.54 -10.49 10.63
CA ALA A 90 -13.35 -9.48 9.97
C ALA A 90 -14.05 -10.08 8.74
N HIS A 91 -15.29 -9.68 8.51
CA HIS A 91 -16.05 -10.10 7.34
C HIS A 91 -15.67 -9.29 6.12
N ASP A 92 -15.71 -7.97 6.26
CA ASP A 92 -15.39 -7.01 5.22
C ASP A 92 -14.39 -5.97 5.74
N VAL A 93 -13.48 -5.55 4.86
CA VAL A 93 -12.50 -4.49 5.15
C VAL A 93 -12.48 -3.49 4.01
N PHE A 94 -12.65 -2.22 4.33
CA PHE A 94 -12.65 -1.13 3.35
C PHE A 94 -11.37 -0.31 3.45
N PHE A 95 -10.67 -0.19 2.31
CA PHE A 95 -9.50 0.65 2.19
C PHE A 95 -9.89 1.95 1.50
N VAL A 96 -9.45 3.08 2.02
CA VAL A 96 -9.80 4.39 1.47
C VAL A 96 -8.57 5.30 1.34
N GLY A 97 -8.47 5.98 0.22
CA GLY A 97 -7.39 6.91 -0.07
C GLY A 97 -7.75 7.84 -1.22
N ARG A 98 -6.88 8.80 -1.50
CA ARG A 98 -7.00 9.71 -2.64
C ARG A 98 -5.68 9.77 -3.39
N GLY A 99 -5.72 9.99 -4.71
CA GLY A 99 -4.50 10.08 -5.52
C GLY A 99 -3.63 8.84 -5.39
N ILE A 100 -2.35 9.02 -5.06
CA ILE A 100 -1.38 7.92 -4.86
C ILE A 100 -1.82 7.01 -3.72
N ASP A 101 -2.37 7.55 -2.64
CA ASP A 101 -2.85 6.77 -1.50
C ASP A 101 -3.96 5.79 -1.89
N TYR A 102 -4.82 6.14 -2.86
CA TYR A 102 -5.81 5.20 -3.38
C TYR A 102 -5.16 4.02 -4.12
N ALA A 103 -4.10 4.27 -4.90
CA ALA A 103 -3.36 3.20 -5.55
C ALA A 103 -2.69 2.25 -4.54
N VAL A 104 -2.16 2.79 -3.43
CA VAL A 104 -1.63 2.00 -2.31
C VAL A 104 -2.74 1.18 -1.63
N CYS A 105 -3.93 1.76 -1.46
CA CYS A 105 -5.11 1.05 -0.93
C CYS A 105 -5.53 -0.14 -1.80
N LEU A 106 -5.47 0.00 -3.13
CA LEU A 106 -5.76 -1.10 -4.08
C LEU A 106 -4.82 -2.28 -3.85
N GLU A 107 -3.51 -2.02 -3.71
CA GLU A 107 -2.52 -3.07 -3.41
C GLU A 107 -2.73 -3.68 -2.03
N GLY A 108 -2.98 -2.87 -1.00
CA GLY A 108 -3.26 -3.34 0.36
C GLY A 108 -4.49 -4.25 0.42
N SER A 109 -5.58 -3.84 -0.23
CA SER A 109 -6.80 -4.64 -0.35
C SER A 109 -6.54 -5.95 -1.12
N LEU A 110 -5.78 -5.89 -2.21
CA LEU A 110 -5.41 -7.07 -2.98
C LEU A 110 -4.64 -8.08 -2.12
N LYS A 111 -3.61 -7.63 -1.40
CA LYS A 111 -2.81 -8.52 -0.53
C LYS A 111 -3.67 -9.15 0.56
N LEU A 112 -4.54 -8.38 1.20
CA LEU A 112 -5.41 -8.92 2.25
C LEU A 112 -6.32 -10.02 1.69
N LYS A 113 -7.00 -9.79 0.57
CA LYS A 113 -7.90 -10.80 -0.01
C LYS A 113 -7.18 -12.03 -0.54
N GLU A 114 -6.01 -11.85 -1.17
CA GLU A 114 -5.24 -12.96 -1.76
C GLU A 114 -4.81 -13.99 -0.73
N ILE A 115 -4.32 -13.56 0.43
CA ILE A 115 -3.67 -14.47 1.40
C ILE A 115 -4.51 -14.75 2.64
N SER A 116 -5.46 -13.88 3.01
CA SER A 116 -6.31 -14.07 4.19
C SER A 116 -7.73 -14.54 3.88
N TYR A 117 -8.15 -14.39 2.62
CA TYR A 117 -9.50 -14.68 2.12
C TYR A 117 -10.60 -13.83 2.78
N ILE A 118 -10.24 -12.72 3.40
CA ILE A 118 -11.18 -11.70 3.85
C ILE A 118 -11.60 -10.89 2.65
N HIS A 119 -12.90 -10.67 2.48
CA HIS A 119 -13.39 -9.75 1.49
C HIS A 119 -12.89 -8.33 1.80
N SER A 120 -12.24 -7.71 0.84
CA SER A 120 -11.74 -6.35 1.02
C SER A 120 -11.79 -5.57 -0.28
N GLU A 121 -12.13 -4.31 -0.19
CA GLU A 121 -12.20 -3.42 -1.34
C GLU A 121 -11.53 -2.08 -1.05
N ALA A 122 -10.97 -1.47 -2.10
CA ALA A 122 -10.40 -0.13 -2.02
C ALA A 122 -11.25 0.85 -2.80
N TYR A 123 -11.51 2.00 -2.19
CA TYR A 123 -12.29 3.08 -2.79
C TYR A 123 -11.53 4.41 -2.77
N ALA A 124 -11.71 5.18 -3.82
CA ALA A 124 -11.39 6.59 -3.74
C ALA A 124 -12.27 7.22 -2.66
N ALA A 125 -11.67 7.86 -1.65
CA ALA A 125 -12.38 8.27 -0.43
C ALA A 125 -13.63 9.12 -0.71
N GLY A 126 -13.60 9.98 -1.74
CA GLY A 126 -14.75 10.79 -2.14
C GLY A 126 -15.93 10.00 -2.72
N GLU A 127 -15.68 8.77 -3.22
CA GLU A 127 -16.71 7.94 -3.85
C GLU A 127 -17.48 7.07 -2.86
N LEU A 128 -17.00 6.90 -1.62
CA LEU A 128 -17.66 6.10 -0.59
C LEU A 128 -19.13 6.48 -0.39
N LYS A 129 -19.41 7.76 -0.34
CA LYS A 129 -20.77 8.29 -0.11
C LYS A 129 -21.76 8.00 -1.25
N HIS A 130 -21.30 7.59 -2.42
CA HIS A 130 -22.14 7.32 -3.59
C HIS A 130 -22.68 5.88 -3.65
N GLY A 131 -22.72 5.19 -2.51
CA GLY A 131 -23.33 3.84 -2.39
C GLY A 131 -22.64 2.99 -1.34
N THR A 132 -21.33 2.78 -1.46
CA THR A 132 -20.53 1.85 -0.62
C THR A 132 -20.64 2.13 0.88
N ILE A 133 -20.83 3.37 1.28
CA ILE A 133 -21.00 3.74 2.70
C ILE A 133 -22.19 3.04 3.35
N SER A 134 -23.16 2.55 2.58
CA SER A 134 -24.29 1.77 3.07
C SER A 134 -23.91 0.41 3.66
N LEU A 135 -22.71 -0.08 3.33
CA LEU A 135 -22.16 -1.33 3.85
C LEU A 135 -21.44 -1.15 5.20
N ILE A 136 -21.26 0.09 5.63
CA ILE A 136 -20.59 0.38 6.90
C ILE A 136 -21.56 0.18 8.05
N GLU A 137 -21.20 -0.73 8.95
CA GLU A 137 -21.93 -1.04 10.18
C GLU A 137 -21.02 -1.01 11.40
N GLN A 138 -21.58 -1.26 12.58
CA GLN A 138 -20.82 -1.27 13.83
C GLN A 138 -19.68 -2.29 13.79
N GLY A 139 -18.44 -1.80 13.93
CA GLY A 139 -17.24 -2.63 13.97
C GLY A 139 -16.62 -2.93 12.60
N THR A 140 -17.23 -2.51 11.48
CA THR A 140 -16.61 -2.59 10.15
C THR A 140 -15.23 -1.94 10.16
N LEU A 141 -14.20 -2.63 9.68
CA LEU A 141 -12.85 -2.08 9.61
C LEU A 141 -12.67 -1.19 8.37
N GLY A 142 -12.39 0.09 8.62
CA GLY A 142 -11.98 1.05 7.60
C GLY A 142 -10.50 1.39 7.74
N ILE A 143 -9.74 1.24 6.69
CA ILE A 143 -8.30 1.54 6.64
C ILE A 143 -8.07 2.72 5.71
N GLY A 144 -7.62 3.84 6.25
CA GLY A 144 -7.28 5.03 5.47
C GLY A 144 -5.79 5.19 5.27
N VAL A 145 -5.38 5.51 4.04
CA VAL A 145 -4.02 5.96 3.72
C VAL A 145 -4.06 7.45 3.46
N LEU A 146 -3.28 8.22 4.24
CA LEU A 146 -3.32 9.68 4.31
C LEU A 146 -1.90 10.26 4.28
N THR A 147 -1.15 9.97 3.22
CA THR A 147 0.24 10.41 3.09
C THR A 147 0.40 11.66 2.22
N GLN A 148 -0.62 12.00 1.42
CA GLN A 148 -0.64 13.16 0.55
C GLN A 148 -1.13 14.40 1.31
N SER A 149 -0.26 15.37 1.57
CA SER A 149 -0.55 16.53 2.43
C SER A 149 -1.75 17.36 1.94
N GLU A 150 -1.87 17.57 0.64
CA GLU A 150 -2.98 18.38 0.05
C GLU A 150 -4.33 17.65 0.09
N LEU A 151 -4.33 16.33 0.24
CA LEU A 151 -5.54 15.50 0.23
C LEU A 151 -5.93 15.00 1.64
N TYR A 152 -5.08 15.24 2.64
CA TYR A 152 -5.22 14.74 3.99
C TYR A 152 -6.57 15.08 4.60
N GLU A 153 -6.93 16.36 4.68
CA GLU A 153 -8.17 16.84 5.30
C GLU A 153 -9.42 16.27 4.62
N LYS A 154 -9.37 16.12 3.29
CA LYS A 154 -10.49 15.55 2.53
C LYS A 154 -10.64 14.06 2.79
N THR A 155 -9.52 13.34 2.93
CA THR A 155 -9.52 11.90 3.18
C THR A 155 -10.00 11.61 4.59
N ILE A 156 -9.49 12.31 5.59
CA ILE A 156 -9.91 12.12 6.99
C ILE A 156 -11.39 12.46 7.19
N SER A 157 -11.90 13.50 6.55
CA SER A 157 -13.32 13.85 6.58
C SER A 157 -14.19 12.68 6.09
N ASN A 158 -13.82 12.02 4.99
CA ASN A 158 -14.56 10.86 4.50
C ASN A 158 -14.44 9.65 5.43
N MET A 159 -13.30 9.45 6.09
CA MET A 159 -13.16 8.40 7.10
C MET A 159 -14.08 8.65 8.30
N LEU A 160 -14.19 9.89 8.75
CA LEU A 160 -15.08 10.27 9.86
C LEU A 160 -16.55 10.03 9.53
N GLU A 161 -16.96 10.13 8.26
CA GLU A 161 -18.30 9.73 7.81
C GLU A 161 -18.55 8.21 8.05
N CYS A 162 -17.52 7.37 7.87
CA CYS A 162 -17.59 5.94 8.20
C CYS A 162 -17.60 5.73 9.72
N LYS A 163 -16.78 6.48 10.48
CA LYS A 163 -16.75 6.42 11.95
C LYS A 163 -18.12 6.73 12.56
N SER A 164 -18.82 7.73 12.04
CA SER A 164 -20.17 8.11 12.51
C SER A 164 -21.22 7.01 12.31
N ARG A 165 -20.93 6.02 11.46
CA ARG A 165 -21.78 4.84 11.19
C ARG A 165 -21.30 3.59 11.94
N GLY A 166 -20.30 3.74 12.80
CA GLY A 166 -19.81 2.65 13.65
C GLY A 166 -18.55 1.95 13.15
N ALA A 167 -17.91 2.41 12.06
CA ALA A 167 -16.65 1.85 11.62
C ALA A 167 -15.55 2.00 12.68
N TYR A 168 -14.70 1.00 12.78
CA TYR A 168 -13.42 1.09 13.47
C TYR A 168 -12.36 1.53 12.46
N LEU A 169 -11.68 2.62 12.73
CA LEU A 169 -10.76 3.23 11.79
C LEU A 169 -9.30 2.95 12.12
N MET A 170 -8.56 2.49 11.13
CA MET A 170 -7.10 2.52 11.09
C MET A 170 -6.64 3.62 10.15
N GLY A 171 -5.79 4.52 10.61
CA GLY A 171 -5.18 5.58 9.79
C GLY A 171 -3.68 5.33 9.59
N LEU A 172 -3.23 5.34 8.34
CA LEU A 172 -1.82 5.25 7.96
C LEU A 172 -1.36 6.58 7.39
N THR A 173 -0.35 7.19 8.02
CA THR A 173 0.17 8.49 7.63
C THR A 173 1.68 8.60 7.88
N THR A 174 2.27 9.76 7.65
CA THR A 174 3.68 10.01 7.91
C THR A 174 3.92 10.56 9.31
N TYR A 175 5.08 10.29 9.90
CA TYR A 175 5.48 10.92 11.16
C TYR A 175 5.31 12.44 11.11
N GLY A 176 4.80 13.02 12.20
CA GLY A 176 4.53 14.44 12.35
C GLY A 176 3.06 14.83 12.11
N LYS A 177 2.21 13.89 11.67
CA LYS A 177 0.76 14.06 11.51
C LYS A 177 0.03 13.41 12.69
N TYR A 178 0.36 13.84 13.93
CA TYR A 178 -0.13 13.20 15.16
C TYR A 178 -1.58 13.55 15.49
N GLU A 179 -2.14 14.60 14.90
CA GLU A 179 -3.55 14.99 15.05
C GLU A 179 -4.54 13.90 14.61
N ILE A 180 -4.09 12.94 13.80
CA ILE A 180 -4.91 11.79 13.39
C ILE A 180 -5.31 10.89 14.57
N GLU A 181 -4.53 10.87 15.66
CA GLU A 181 -4.78 10.00 16.82
C GLU A 181 -6.10 10.29 17.51
N ASP A 182 -6.57 11.54 17.47
CA ASP A 182 -7.87 11.94 18.01
C ASP A 182 -9.03 11.53 17.10
N GLN A 183 -8.75 11.21 15.85
CA GLN A 183 -9.76 11.01 14.81
C GLN A 183 -9.98 9.54 14.50
N VAL A 184 -8.95 8.69 14.57
CA VAL A 184 -9.03 7.25 14.29
C VAL A 184 -8.84 6.40 15.56
N ASN A 185 -9.04 5.11 15.43
CA ASN A 185 -8.94 4.18 16.56
C ASN A 185 -7.57 3.51 16.66
N PHE A 186 -6.85 3.43 15.54
CA PHE A 186 -5.50 2.88 15.47
C PHE A 186 -4.71 3.63 14.41
N THR A 187 -3.49 4.00 14.73
CA THR A 187 -2.62 4.78 13.83
C THR A 187 -1.35 4.03 13.51
N VAL A 188 -0.94 4.06 12.25
CA VAL A 188 0.34 3.57 11.77
C VAL A 188 1.09 4.73 11.11
N TYR A 189 2.37 4.87 11.46
CA TYR A 189 3.23 5.91 10.91
C TYR A 189 4.32 5.31 10.04
N VAL A 190 4.58 5.98 8.91
CA VAL A 190 5.75 5.70 8.07
C VAL A 190 6.70 6.90 8.06
N PRO A 191 8.01 6.70 7.84
CA PRO A 191 8.96 7.80 7.72
C PRO A 191 8.58 8.80 6.64
N LYS A 192 8.96 10.07 6.85
CA LYS A 192 8.82 11.09 5.81
C LYS A 192 9.76 10.83 4.65
N VAL A 193 9.25 11.00 3.46
CA VAL A 193 9.96 10.98 2.18
C VAL A 193 9.19 11.92 1.23
N ASP A 194 9.76 12.26 0.11
CA ASP A 194 9.02 13.00 -0.92
C ASP A 194 7.69 12.29 -1.26
N GLU A 195 6.61 13.05 -1.39
CA GLU A 195 5.25 12.51 -1.56
C GLU A 195 5.09 11.62 -2.81
N HIS A 196 5.93 11.80 -3.84
CA HIS A 196 5.93 10.92 -5.01
C HIS A 196 6.41 9.50 -4.70
N PHE A 197 7.23 9.32 -3.65
CA PHE A 197 7.85 8.04 -3.30
C PHE A 197 7.26 7.36 -2.07
N VAL A 198 6.39 8.06 -1.35
CA VAL A 198 5.82 7.57 -0.07
C VAL A 198 5.02 6.28 -0.23
N GLY A 199 4.46 6.00 -1.40
CA GLY A 199 3.76 4.76 -1.70
C GLY A 199 4.59 3.51 -1.42
N SER A 200 5.91 3.57 -1.63
CA SER A 200 6.84 2.48 -1.31
C SER A 200 6.96 2.19 0.19
N LEU A 201 6.70 3.17 1.04
CA LEU A 201 6.69 3.01 2.50
C LEU A 201 5.29 2.63 2.98
N ALA A 202 4.26 3.29 2.47
CA ALA A 202 2.88 3.11 2.90
C ALA A 202 2.30 1.72 2.58
N VAL A 203 2.81 1.05 1.54
CA VAL A 203 2.38 -0.31 1.20
C VAL A 203 2.85 -1.36 2.22
N ILE A 204 3.99 -1.15 2.88
CA ILE A 204 4.61 -2.13 3.79
C ILE A 204 3.70 -2.48 4.98
N PRO A 205 3.13 -1.53 5.75
CA PRO A 205 2.19 -1.84 6.81
C PRO A 205 0.96 -2.61 6.33
N LEU A 206 0.48 -2.35 5.11
CA LEU A 206 -0.67 -3.05 4.54
C LEU A 206 -0.33 -4.49 4.13
N GLN A 207 0.87 -4.71 3.60
CA GLN A 207 1.40 -6.05 3.33
C GLN A 207 1.60 -6.84 4.63
N LEU A 208 2.16 -6.22 5.67
CA LEU A 208 2.29 -6.82 7.00
C LEU A 208 0.93 -7.16 7.61
N LEU A 209 -0.07 -6.29 7.44
CA LEU A 209 -1.44 -6.56 7.91
C LEU A 209 -1.99 -7.83 7.26
N GLY A 210 -1.93 -7.95 5.94
CA GLY A 210 -2.37 -9.15 5.21
C GLY A 210 -1.63 -10.39 5.69
N TYR A 211 -0.30 -10.30 5.83
CA TYR A 211 0.54 -11.38 6.32
C TYR A 211 0.12 -11.85 7.72
N TYR A 212 0.03 -10.94 8.70
CA TYR A 212 -0.28 -11.32 10.08
C TYR A 212 -1.73 -11.76 10.28
N VAL A 213 -2.69 -11.22 9.52
CA VAL A 213 -4.06 -11.73 9.49
C VAL A 213 -4.06 -13.20 9.03
N SER A 214 -3.32 -13.52 7.97
CA SER A 214 -3.23 -14.88 7.45
C SER A 214 -2.55 -15.85 8.44
N VAL A 215 -1.46 -15.41 9.08
CA VAL A 215 -0.80 -16.16 10.13
C VAL A 215 -1.74 -16.43 11.32
N ALA A 216 -2.48 -15.42 11.77
CA ALA A 216 -3.47 -15.56 12.85
C ALA A 216 -4.60 -16.53 12.51
N LYS A 217 -4.93 -16.69 11.22
CA LYS A 217 -5.91 -17.67 10.70
C LYS A 217 -5.30 -19.05 10.44
N GLY A 218 -3.99 -19.24 10.62
CA GLY A 218 -3.29 -20.48 10.32
C GLY A 218 -3.21 -20.83 8.82
N LEU A 219 -3.22 -19.80 7.95
CA LEU A 219 -3.18 -19.96 6.50
C LEU A 219 -1.74 -19.98 5.98
N ASP A 220 -1.51 -20.67 4.85
CA ASP A 220 -0.24 -20.62 4.13
C ASP A 220 -0.15 -19.30 3.35
N VAL A 221 0.72 -18.39 3.80
CA VAL A 221 0.91 -17.07 3.21
C VAL A 221 1.66 -17.10 1.86
N ASP A 222 2.42 -18.17 1.62
CA ASP A 222 3.21 -18.31 0.39
C ASP A 222 2.44 -19.02 -0.73
N LYS A 223 1.53 -19.90 -0.37
CA LYS A 223 0.73 -20.71 -1.31
C LYS A 223 -0.76 -20.59 -1.03
N PRO A 224 -1.35 -19.42 -1.25
CA PRO A 224 -2.79 -19.24 -1.04
C PRO A 224 -3.58 -20.12 -2.01
N ARG A 225 -4.76 -20.58 -1.52
CA ARG A 225 -5.66 -21.39 -2.36
C ARG A 225 -6.10 -20.65 -3.62
N ASN A 226 -6.37 -21.40 -4.67
CA ASN A 226 -6.92 -20.90 -5.95
C ASN A 226 -6.02 -19.90 -6.72
N LEU A 227 -4.79 -19.69 -6.26
CA LEU A 227 -3.83 -18.82 -6.93
C LEU A 227 -2.56 -19.59 -7.31
N ALA A 228 -1.95 -19.18 -8.40
CA ALA A 228 -0.66 -19.68 -8.87
C ALA A 228 0.23 -18.52 -9.31
N LYS A 229 1.56 -18.69 -9.18
CA LYS A 229 2.53 -17.66 -9.59
C LYS A 229 2.47 -17.35 -11.08
N SER A 230 2.10 -18.33 -11.90
CA SER A 230 1.78 -18.18 -13.31
C SER A 230 0.58 -19.04 -13.65
N VAL A 231 -0.39 -18.46 -14.36
CA VAL A 231 -1.56 -19.19 -14.88
C VAL A 231 -1.20 -19.64 -16.29
N THR A 232 -1.20 -20.95 -16.52
CA THR A 232 -0.82 -21.57 -17.81
C THR A 232 -1.98 -22.31 -18.48
N VAL A 233 -3.18 -22.20 -17.90
CA VAL A 233 -4.41 -22.81 -18.43
C VAL A 233 -5.34 -21.70 -18.92
N GLU A 234 -5.99 -21.95 -20.06
CA GLU A 234 -7.04 -21.11 -20.62
C GLU A 234 -8.41 -21.53 -20.09
#